data_adb1f26bc1a6448b159cb6f9ed788d92
#
_entry.id   adb1f26bc1a6448b159cb6f9ed788d92
#
_cell.length_a   1.000
_cell.length_b   1.000
_cell.length_c   1.000
_cell.angle_alpha   90.00
_cell.angle_beta   90.00
_cell.angle_gamma   90.00
#
_symmetry.space_group_name_H-M   'P 1'
#
loop_
_entity.id
_entity.type
_entity.pdbx_description
1 polymer ?
#
loop_
_entity_poly.entity_id
_entity_poly.type
_entity_poly.pdbx_seq_one_letter_code
_entity_poly.pdbx_strand_id
1 'polypeptide(L)'
;MIVIKTSLFPASKDEVFNKLQKLKLLQYIAWPYATFTPVGEKSSVWRAGTSSAYKFKLFGIIPFGTHKINVIKFDKDDGIYTHEGNENVPTWNHRIVLEDISPNQCLYSDIVEIEAGWKTIFVYLWAKCFYVHRQRRWIRLLSTDKKN
;
A
#
# COMPACT_ATOMS: atom_id res chain seq x y z
N MET A 1 5.22 -0.69 16.47
CA MET A 1 6.31 -1.30 15.66
C MET A 1 6.30 -0.71 14.25
N ILE A 2 7.46 -0.54 13.66
CA ILE A 2 7.60 0.06 12.33
C ILE A 2 8.19 -0.95 11.35
N VAL A 3 7.50 -1.15 10.21
CA VAL A 3 8.00 -1.92 9.07
C VAL A 3 8.52 -0.94 8.03
N ILE A 4 9.72 -1.18 7.54
CA ILE A 4 10.31 -0.40 6.44
C ILE A 4 10.75 -1.36 5.35
N LYS A 5 10.29 -1.12 4.11
CA LYS A 5 10.75 -1.86 2.94
C LYS A 5 11.03 -0.89 1.81
N THR A 6 12.26 -0.94 1.30
CA THR A 6 12.71 -0.10 0.19
C THR A 6 13.20 -0.99 -0.95
N SER A 7 12.83 -0.63 -2.18
CA SER A 7 13.29 -1.30 -3.40
C SER A 7 13.55 -0.29 -4.50
N LEU A 8 14.45 -0.62 -5.40
CA LEU A 8 14.67 0.13 -6.64
C LEU A 8 13.64 -0.35 -7.67
N PHE A 9 12.79 0.58 -8.13
CA PHE A 9 11.78 0.29 -9.15
C PHE A 9 12.28 0.67 -10.54
N PRO A 10 12.01 -0.18 -11.56
CA PRO A 10 12.44 0.08 -12.94
C PRO A 10 11.47 1.02 -13.67
N ALA A 11 11.17 2.16 -13.07
CA ALA A 11 10.27 3.19 -13.59
C ALA A 11 10.56 4.53 -12.94
N SER A 12 10.15 5.61 -13.60
CA SER A 12 10.27 6.96 -13.03
C SER A 12 9.30 7.15 -11.85
N LYS A 13 9.63 8.10 -10.99
CA LYS A 13 8.75 8.53 -9.89
C LYS A 13 7.35 8.92 -10.41
N ASP A 14 7.28 9.65 -11.53
CA ASP A 14 6.01 10.08 -12.13
C ASP A 14 5.15 8.89 -12.55
N GLU A 15 5.74 7.89 -13.18
CA GLU A 15 5.02 6.68 -13.62
C GLU A 15 4.47 5.90 -12.42
N VAL A 16 5.29 5.69 -11.40
CA VAL A 16 4.88 4.99 -10.18
C VAL A 16 3.77 5.77 -9.45
N PHE A 17 3.93 7.08 -9.30
CA PHE A 17 2.92 7.93 -8.65
C PHE A 17 1.57 7.90 -9.39
N ASN A 18 1.58 7.96 -10.72
CA ASN A 18 0.35 7.88 -11.51
C ASN A 18 -0.37 6.54 -11.34
N LYS A 19 0.39 5.44 -11.26
CA LYS A 19 -0.19 4.11 -11.03
C LYS A 19 -0.76 3.94 -9.61
N LEU A 20 -0.15 4.57 -8.60
CA LEU A 20 -0.59 4.53 -7.21
C LEU A 20 -2.01 5.10 -7.00
N GLN A 21 -2.50 5.92 -7.91
CA GLN A 21 -3.82 6.52 -7.82
C GLN A 21 -4.97 5.53 -8.07
N LYS A 22 -4.66 4.33 -8.55
CA LYS A 22 -5.67 3.36 -9.01
C LYS A 22 -5.90 2.24 -7.98
N LEU A 23 -7.16 2.04 -7.57
CA LEU A 23 -7.54 0.97 -6.65
C LEU A 23 -7.19 -0.43 -7.19
N LYS A 24 -7.37 -0.66 -8.48
CA LYS A 24 -7.04 -1.94 -9.11
C LYS A 24 -5.58 -2.35 -8.91
N LEU A 25 -4.68 -1.37 -8.91
CA LEU A 25 -3.28 -1.62 -8.64
C LEU A 25 -3.08 -2.12 -7.20
N LEU A 26 -3.69 -1.44 -6.22
CA LEU A 26 -3.61 -1.84 -4.81
C LEU A 26 -4.09 -3.28 -4.62
N GLN A 27 -5.20 -3.64 -5.24
CA GLN A 27 -5.74 -5.01 -5.21
C GLN A 27 -4.77 -6.02 -5.83
N TYR A 28 -4.18 -5.67 -6.97
CA TYR A 28 -3.21 -6.53 -7.67
C TYR A 28 -1.95 -6.78 -6.84
N ILE A 29 -1.34 -5.75 -6.30
CA ILE A 29 -0.07 -5.89 -5.54
C ILE A 29 -0.28 -6.54 -4.17
N ALA A 30 -1.48 -6.51 -3.61
CA ALA A 30 -1.82 -7.15 -2.34
C ALA A 30 -2.09 -8.65 -2.48
N TRP A 31 -2.61 -9.10 -3.62
CA TRP A 31 -2.93 -10.51 -3.85
C TRP A 31 -1.68 -11.40 -3.82
N PRO A 32 -1.68 -12.59 -3.23
CA PRO A 32 -2.78 -13.27 -2.50
C PRO A 32 -2.79 -13.01 -0.98
N TYR A 33 -1.91 -12.19 -0.44
CA TYR A 33 -1.81 -11.94 1.00
C TYR A 33 -3.05 -11.28 1.58
N ALA A 34 -3.67 -10.40 0.81
CA ALA A 34 -4.84 -9.66 1.24
C ALA A 34 -5.78 -9.36 0.08
N THR A 35 -7.07 -9.25 0.38
CA THR A 35 -8.08 -8.74 -0.55
C THR A 35 -8.85 -7.60 0.08
N PHE A 36 -9.21 -6.61 -0.74
CA PHE A 36 -9.94 -5.42 -0.33
C PHE A 36 -11.18 -5.28 -1.19
N THR A 37 -12.36 -5.29 -0.59
CA THR A 37 -13.63 -5.06 -1.27
C THR A 37 -14.19 -3.72 -0.82
N PRO A 38 -14.42 -2.74 -1.72
CA PRO A 38 -14.99 -1.45 -1.34
C PRO A 38 -16.35 -1.57 -0.66
N VAL A 39 -16.56 -0.76 0.39
CA VAL A 39 -17.84 -0.60 1.07
C VAL A 39 -18.40 0.76 0.70
N GLY A 40 -19.58 0.80 0.04
CA GLY A 40 -20.22 2.03 -0.39
C GLY A 40 -19.79 2.50 -1.79
N GLU A 41 -19.87 3.81 -2.05
CA GLU A 41 -19.53 4.38 -3.34
C GLU A 41 -18.06 4.20 -3.69
N LYS A 42 -17.81 3.78 -4.92
CA LYS A 42 -16.46 3.53 -5.43
C LYS A 42 -15.81 4.85 -5.83
N SER A 43 -14.89 5.36 -5.01
CA SER A 43 -13.89 6.27 -5.51
C SER A 43 -12.77 5.46 -6.17
N SER A 44 -12.61 5.61 -7.46
CA SER A 44 -11.54 4.91 -8.21
C SER A 44 -10.19 5.60 -8.11
N VAL A 45 -10.16 6.81 -7.59
CA VAL A 45 -8.96 7.66 -7.53
C VAL A 45 -8.72 8.17 -6.11
N TRP A 46 -7.50 8.02 -5.64
CA TRP A 46 -7.05 8.45 -4.31
C TRP A 46 -6.55 9.88 -4.33
N ARG A 47 -6.95 10.69 -3.34
CA ARG A 47 -6.51 12.08 -3.14
C ARG A 47 -6.44 12.42 -1.67
N ALA A 48 -5.66 13.46 -1.33
CA ALA A 48 -5.65 14.02 0.02
C ALA A 48 -7.07 14.45 0.45
N GLY A 49 -7.40 14.15 1.71
CA GLY A 49 -8.71 14.48 2.30
C GLY A 49 -9.81 13.45 2.04
N THR A 50 -9.55 12.38 1.29
CA THR A 50 -10.54 11.31 1.06
C THR A 50 -10.48 10.26 2.16
N SER A 51 -11.66 9.67 2.45
CA SER A 51 -11.81 8.55 3.39
C SER A 51 -12.55 7.42 2.68
N SER A 52 -12.06 6.20 2.85
CA SER A 52 -12.64 5.02 2.23
C SER A 52 -12.65 3.85 3.20
N ALA A 53 -13.57 2.92 3.02
CA ALA A 53 -13.65 1.69 3.80
C ALA A 53 -13.65 0.48 2.89
N TYR A 54 -12.96 -0.56 3.30
CA TYR A 54 -12.83 -1.81 2.56
C TYR A 54 -13.03 -3.00 3.48
N LYS A 55 -13.81 -3.99 3.02
CA LYS A 55 -13.82 -5.29 3.67
C LYS A 55 -12.49 -5.98 3.39
N PHE A 56 -11.75 -6.23 4.44
CA PHE A 56 -10.42 -6.81 4.37
C PHE A 56 -10.47 -8.30 4.69
N LYS A 57 -9.83 -9.12 3.87
CA LYS A 57 -9.64 -10.54 4.11
C LYS A 57 -8.18 -10.91 3.98
N LEU A 58 -7.66 -11.66 4.94
CA LEU A 58 -6.35 -12.27 4.85
C LEU A 58 -6.42 -13.47 3.90
N PHE A 59 -5.49 -13.54 2.96
CA PHE A 59 -5.41 -14.61 1.96
C PHE A 59 -6.72 -14.82 1.16
N GLY A 60 -7.56 -13.80 1.08
CA GLY A 60 -8.84 -13.84 0.35
C GLY A 60 -9.95 -14.63 1.02
N ILE A 61 -9.68 -15.26 2.18
CA ILE A 61 -10.63 -16.19 2.84
C ILE A 61 -10.93 -15.88 4.30
N ILE A 62 -10.01 -15.28 5.03
CA ILE A 62 -10.15 -14.99 6.47
C ILE A 62 -10.64 -13.56 6.66
N PRO A 63 -11.92 -13.34 7.07
CA PRO A 63 -12.40 -11.98 7.35
C PRO A 63 -11.57 -11.33 8.47
N PHE A 64 -11.12 -10.10 8.25
CA PHE A 64 -10.28 -9.37 9.21
C PHE A 64 -10.80 -7.96 9.48
N GLY A 65 -12.10 -7.75 9.36
CA GLY A 65 -12.78 -6.50 9.65
C GLY A 65 -12.89 -5.54 8.47
N THR A 66 -13.41 -4.36 8.74
CA THR A 66 -13.53 -3.27 7.77
C THR A 66 -12.37 -2.31 7.95
N HIS A 67 -11.47 -2.31 6.99
CA HIS A 67 -10.29 -1.46 7.01
C HIS A 67 -10.64 -0.06 6.51
N LYS A 68 -10.43 0.94 7.36
CA LYS A 68 -10.65 2.35 7.03
C LYS A 68 -9.35 2.97 6.59
N ILE A 69 -9.38 3.73 5.50
CA ILE A 69 -8.23 4.43 4.96
C ILE A 69 -8.57 5.91 4.83
N ASN A 70 -7.85 6.75 5.58
CA ASN A 70 -7.94 8.20 5.50
C ASN A 70 -6.67 8.72 4.84
N VAL A 71 -6.80 9.29 3.66
CA VAL A 71 -5.66 9.85 2.92
C VAL A 71 -5.38 11.24 3.46
N ILE A 72 -4.26 11.40 4.17
CA ILE A 72 -3.83 12.66 4.77
C ILE A 72 -3.03 13.49 3.77
N LYS A 73 -2.10 12.86 3.06
CA LYS A 73 -1.25 13.49 2.06
C LYS A 73 -1.17 12.61 0.82
N PHE A 74 -1.26 13.21 -0.34
CA PHE A 74 -1.09 12.51 -1.61
C PHE A 74 -0.33 13.43 -2.57
N ASP A 75 0.98 13.42 -2.48
CA ASP A 75 1.88 14.29 -3.22
C ASP A 75 3.08 13.51 -3.75
N LYS A 76 3.47 13.78 -4.98
CA LYS A 76 4.56 13.07 -5.64
C LYS A 76 5.91 13.33 -4.95
N ASP A 77 6.17 14.57 -4.54
CA ASP A 77 7.46 14.97 -3.98
C ASP A 77 7.53 14.78 -2.47
N ASP A 78 6.45 15.14 -1.75
CA ASP A 78 6.36 15.00 -0.31
C ASP A 78 5.93 13.61 0.15
N GLY A 79 5.44 12.78 -0.78
CA GLY A 79 5.02 11.42 -0.52
C GLY A 79 3.52 11.27 -0.24
N ILE A 80 3.15 10.03 0.03
CA ILE A 80 1.78 9.63 0.35
C ILE A 80 1.75 9.25 1.82
N TYR A 81 0.75 9.73 2.55
CA TYR A 81 0.56 9.39 3.95
C TYR A 81 -0.91 9.11 4.23
N THR A 82 -1.16 7.93 4.80
CA THR A 82 -2.51 7.49 5.16
C THR A 82 -2.55 7.10 6.63
N HIS A 83 -3.67 7.44 7.29
CA HIS A 83 -4.04 6.88 8.57
C HIS A 83 -5.06 5.77 8.32
N GLU A 84 -4.70 4.57 8.70
CA GLU A 84 -5.52 3.40 8.43
C GLU A 84 -5.74 2.60 9.70
N GLY A 85 -6.73 1.73 9.69
CA GLY A 85 -6.98 0.83 10.78
C GLY A 85 -8.33 0.15 10.72
N ASN A 86 -8.50 -0.80 11.62
CA ASN A 86 -9.76 -1.49 11.88
C ASN A 86 -9.82 -1.92 13.35
N GLU A 87 -10.89 -2.62 13.72
CA GLU A 87 -11.08 -3.11 15.10
C GLU A 87 -10.00 -4.09 15.58
N ASN A 88 -9.36 -4.83 14.65
CA ASN A 88 -8.30 -5.79 14.97
C ASN A 88 -6.91 -5.15 15.00
N VAL A 89 -6.69 -4.13 14.17
CA VAL A 89 -5.45 -3.37 14.10
C VAL A 89 -5.81 -1.88 14.11
N PRO A 90 -5.96 -1.27 15.30
CA PRO A 90 -6.39 0.13 15.42
C PRO A 90 -5.48 1.14 14.75
N THR A 91 -4.17 0.86 14.70
CA THR A 91 -3.20 1.75 14.08
C THR A 91 -2.45 1.03 12.96
N TRP A 92 -2.60 1.55 11.76
CA TRP A 92 -1.84 1.17 10.59
C TRP A 92 -1.58 2.44 9.78
N ASN A 93 -0.56 3.19 10.17
CA ASN A 93 -0.20 4.43 9.48
C ASN A 93 0.83 4.12 8.41
N HIS A 94 0.51 4.42 7.18
CA HIS A 94 1.31 4.04 6.03
C HIS A 94 1.84 5.27 5.30
N ARG A 95 3.14 5.31 5.12
CA ARG A 95 3.83 6.33 4.32
C ARG A 95 4.51 5.68 3.13
N ILE A 96 4.34 6.28 1.96
CA ILE A 96 5.07 5.91 0.75
C ILE A 96 5.95 7.07 0.36
N VAL A 97 7.24 6.80 0.14
CA VAL A 97 8.22 7.79 -0.30
C VAL A 97 8.79 7.36 -1.64
N LEU A 98 8.83 8.28 -2.58
CA LEU A 98 9.39 8.09 -3.91
C LEU A 98 10.57 9.03 -4.11
N GLU A 99 11.70 8.50 -4.60
CA GLU A 99 12.91 9.26 -4.85
C GLU A 99 13.47 8.91 -6.23
N ASP A 100 13.60 9.89 -7.13
CA ASP A 100 14.20 9.66 -8.44
C ASP A 100 15.69 9.35 -8.31
N ILE A 101 16.13 8.28 -8.95
CA ILE A 101 17.55 7.90 -9.05
C ILE A 101 18.06 8.22 -10.46
N SER A 102 17.23 7.97 -11.47
CA SER A 102 17.50 8.25 -12.88
C SER A 102 16.16 8.47 -13.61
N PRO A 103 16.16 8.86 -14.90
CA PRO A 103 14.91 9.05 -15.65
C PRO A 103 14.01 7.80 -15.69
N ASN A 104 14.58 6.61 -15.51
CA ASN A 104 13.89 5.33 -15.63
C ASN A 104 13.92 4.50 -14.35
N GLN A 105 14.33 5.07 -13.22
CA GLN A 105 14.43 4.36 -11.95
C GLN A 105 14.08 5.28 -10.78
N CYS A 106 13.38 4.74 -9.80
CA CYS A 106 13.15 5.42 -8.53
C CYS A 106 13.30 4.46 -7.34
N LEU A 107 13.66 5.00 -6.19
CA LEU A 107 13.54 4.29 -4.91
C LEU A 107 12.11 4.43 -4.41
N TYR A 108 11.52 3.31 -4.06
CA TYR A 108 10.19 3.21 -3.49
C TYR A 108 10.29 2.65 -2.08
N SER A 109 9.77 3.38 -1.12
CA SER A 109 9.79 2.97 0.29
C SER A 109 8.37 2.91 0.85
N ASP A 110 8.02 1.77 1.43
CA ASP A 110 6.86 1.63 2.33
C ASP A 110 7.36 1.76 3.77
N ILE A 111 6.75 2.65 4.54
CA ILE A 111 7.03 2.85 5.97
C ILE A 111 5.69 2.73 6.70
N VAL A 112 5.55 1.73 7.56
CA VAL A 112 4.27 1.40 8.18
C VAL A 112 4.42 1.29 9.69
N GLU A 113 3.66 2.11 10.40
CA GLU A 113 3.54 2.06 11.86
C GLU A 113 2.34 1.20 12.25
N ILE A 114 2.57 0.20 13.10
CA ILE A 114 1.56 -0.78 13.48
C ILE A 114 1.42 -0.84 15.00
N GLU A 115 0.18 -0.72 15.48
CA GLU A 115 -0.20 -1.01 16.85
C GLU A 115 -1.49 -1.83 16.88
N ALA A 116 -1.45 -2.96 17.55
CA ALA A 116 -2.56 -3.90 17.66
C ALA A 116 -2.59 -4.59 19.04
N GLY A 117 -2.15 -3.89 20.09
CA GLY A 117 -2.04 -4.45 21.43
C GLY A 117 -1.13 -5.68 21.47
N TRP A 118 -1.59 -6.78 22.07
CA TRP A 118 -0.82 -8.01 22.16
C TRP A 118 -0.59 -8.70 20.80
N LYS A 119 -1.42 -8.40 19.80
CA LYS A 119 -1.30 -8.95 18.44
C LYS A 119 -0.22 -8.25 17.61
N THR A 120 0.34 -7.15 18.07
CA THR A 120 1.25 -6.30 17.29
C THR A 120 2.40 -7.09 16.65
N ILE A 121 3.03 -8.00 17.41
CA ILE A 121 4.16 -8.78 16.89
C ILE A 121 3.76 -9.69 15.71
N PHE A 122 2.59 -10.31 15.78
CA PHE A 122 2.09 -11.18 14.70
C PHE A 122 1.73 -10.38 13.46
N VAL A 123 1.06 -9.25 13.64
CA VAL A 123 0.72 -8.31 12.55
C VAL A 123 2.00 -7.76 11.91
N TYR A 124 2.97 -7.39 12.71
CA TYR A 124 4.28 -6.91 12.25
C TYR A 124 5.01 -7.94 11.36
N LEU A 125 5.07 -9.19 11.79
CA LEU A 125 5.70 -10.27 11.02
C LEU A 125 4.97 -10.53 9.70
N TRP A 126 3.64 -10.55 9.74
CA TRP A 126 2.83 -10.66 8.53
C TRP A 126 3.08 -9.48 7.58
N ALA A 127 3.11 -8.26 8.12
CA ALA A 127 3.34 -7.04 7.35
C ALA A 127 4.72 -7.04 6.68
N LYS A 128 5.77 -7.52 7.36
CA LYS A 128 7.10 -7.67 6.73
C LYS A 128 7.04 -8.55 5.49
N CYS A 129 6.40 -9.70 5.58
CA CYS A 129 6.22 -10.60 4.44
C CYS A 129 5.35 -9.96 3.36
N PHE A 130 4.26 -9.30 3.75
CA PHE A 130 3.33 -8.64 2.86
C PHE A 130 4.02 -7.55 2.02
N TYR A 131 4.83 -6.67 2.64
CA TYR A 131 5.49 -5.58 1.90
C TYR A 131 6.63 -6.07 1.01
N VAL A 132 7.32 -7.14 1.36
CA VAL A 132 8.28 -7.80 0.47
C VAL A 132 7.55 -8.33 -0.78
N HIS A 133 6.44 -9.05 -0.58
CA HIS A 133 5.61 -9.57 -1.67
C HIS A 133 5.03 -8.44 -2.52
N ARG A 134 4.46 -7.42 -1.89
CA ARG A 134 3.87 -6.25 -2.55
C ARG A 134 4.85 -5.57 -3.49
N GLN A 135 6.07 -5.30 -3.03
CA GLN A 135 7.09 -4.64 -3.85
C GLN A 135 7.61 -5.54 -4.97
N ARG A 136 7.69 -6.86 -4.77
CA ARG A 136 8.03 -7.80 -5.84
C ARG A 136 6.97 -7.80 -6.95
N ARG A 137 5.69 -7.73 -6.60
CA ARG A 137 4.61 -7.63 -7.59
C ARG A 137 4.66 -6.30 -8.34
N TRP A 138 4.97 -5.22 -7.65
CA TRP A 138 5.22 -3.91 -8.28
C TRP A 138 6.32 -3.99 -9.34
N ILE A 139 7.48 -4.52 -8.97
CA ILE A 139 8.63 -4.65 -9.87
C ILE A 139 8.28 -5.51 -11.07
N ARG A 140 7.56 -6.60 -10.86
CA ARG A 140 7.08 -7.48 -11.94
C ARG A 140 6.16 -6.73 -12.90
N LEU A 141 5.19 -6.00 -12.37
CA LEU A 141 4.26 -5.20 -13.19
C LEU A 141 5.01 -4.16 -14.04
N LEU A 142 5.88 -3.39 -13.42
CA LEU A 142 6.66 -2.35 -14.11
C LEU A 142 7.62 -2.93 -15.16
N SER A 143 8.18 -4.10 -14.90
CA SER A 143 9.06 -4.80 -15.86
C SER A 143 8.29 -5.36 -17.05
N THR A 144 7.06 -5.80 -16.84
CA THR A 144 6.18 -6.29 -17.92
C THR A 144 5.71 -5.15 -18.80
N ASP A 145 5.34 -4.01 -18.24
CA ASP A 145 4.92 -2.83 -19.01
C ASP A 145 6.00 -2.32 -19.96
N LYS A 146 7.27 -2.51 -19.64
CA LYS A 146 8.40 -2.13 -20.51
C LYS A 146 8.63 -3.03 -21.72
N LYS A 147 8.11 -4.26 -21.69
CA LYS A 147 8.24 -5.25 -22.77
C LYS A 147 7.15 -5.11 -23.84
N ASN A 148 6.14 -4.33 -23.56
CA ASN A 148 5.03 -4.02 -24.46
C ASN A 148 5.18 -2.58 -24.98
#